data_7992ee328f1d60102ab33dd276f0a6a5
#
_entry.id   7992ee328f1d60102ab33dd276f0a6a5
#
_cell.length_a   1.000
_cell.length_b   1.000
_cell.length_c   1.000
_cell.angle_alpha   90.00
_cell.angle_beta   90.00
_cell.angle_gamma   90.00
#
_symmetry.space_group_name_H-M   'P 1'
#
loop_
_entity.id
_entity.type
_entity.pdbx_description
1 polymer ?
#
loop_
_entity_poly.entity_id
_entity_poly.type
_entity_poly.pdbx_seq_one_letter_code
_entity_poly.pdbx_strand_id
1 'polypeptide(L)'
;MILDRQDSIYAATKLMEYFKDFGRIDDYFRARKIERVKDIPAGLPGMSIEDDLFQDYDMHPEDMNFQVVEIPNKVYDTLLEKTASFSPDENPGKTLKLVVKETTTNTIVGFIRYGSPLINSKPRNDFLGGVTDLDIFNKRAIMGFNIVPVQPFGYNYLGGKLMAAICNSHAVRRMLNEKYDTEFCLFETTSLYGNIKGSSMYDGMRPF
;
A
#
# COMPACT_ATOMS: atom_id res chain seq x y z
N MET A 1 19.91 6.12 -11.75
CA MET A 1 21.03 7.06 -11.51
C MET A 1 21.48 6.86 -10.07
N ILE A 2 22.72 6.51 -9.83
CA ILE A 2 23.28 6.43 -8.47
C ILE A 2 24.09 7.70 -8.32
N LEU A 3 23.73 8.51 -7.35
CA LEU A 3 24.49 9.72 -7.03
C LEU A 3 25.84 9.33 -6.42
N ASP A 4 26.90 9.94 -6.89
CA ASP A 4 28.19 9.84 -6.20
C ASP A 4 28.18 10.70 -4.91
N ARG A 5 29.28 10.64 -4.15
CA ARG A 5 29.37 11.37 -2.89
C ARG A 5 29.30 12.89 -3.08
N GLN A 6 29.89 13.42 -4.16
CA GLN A 6 29.89 14.86 -4.44
C GLN A 6 28.49 15.32 -4.88
N ASP A 7 27.84 14.57 -5.74
CA ASP A 7 26.45 14.83 -6.16
C ASP A 7 25.50 14.80 -4.96
N SER A 8 25.69 13.85 -4.06
CA SER A 8 24.87 13.73 -2.83
C SER A 8 25.06 14.93 -1.91
N ILE A 9 26.30 15.42 -1.71
CA ILE A 9 26.60 16.61 -0.93
C ILE A 9 26.00 17.85 -1.59
N TYR A 10 26.16 17.99 -2.91
CA TYR A 10 25.58 19.10 -3.65
C TYR A 10 24.06 19.14 -3.52
N ALA A 11 23.39 18.00 -3.74
CA ALA A 11 21.93 17.89 -3.60
C ALA A 11 21.47 18.23 -2.18
N ALA A 12 22.13 17.70 -1.16
CA ALA A 12 21.83 18.01 0.24
C ALA A 12 22.00 19.50 0.54
N THR A 13 23.08 20.13 0.04
CA THR A 13 23.31 21.56 0.23
C THR A 13 22.20 22.39 -0.40
N LYS A 14 21.80 22.06 -1.63
CA LYS A 14 20.69 22.75 -2.31
C LYS A 14 19.35 22.58 -1.60
N LEU A 15 19.09 21.39 -1.08
CA LEU A 15 17.90 21.14 -0.26
C LEU A 15 17.91 22.01 1.02
N MET A 16 19.04 22.04 1.73
CA MET A 16 19.18 22.85 2.94
C MET A 16 19.03 24.34 2.66
N GLU A 17 19.61 24.84 1.55
CA GLU A 17 19.43 26.23 1.12
C GLU A 17 17.96 26.55 0.85
N TYR A 18 17.25 25.67 0.17
CA TYR A 18 15.82 25.84 -0.14
C TYR A 18 14.95 25.86 1.12
N PHE A 19 15.24 25.01 2.09
CA PHE A 19 14.44 24.87 3.30
C PHE A 19 14.90 25.76 4.48
N LYS A 20 15.96 26.56 4.32
CA LYS A 20 16.48 27.41 5.39
C LYS A 20 15.46 28.34 6.03
N ASP A 21 14.52 28.85 5.21
CA ASP A 21 13.50 29.78 5.66
C ASP A 21 12.35 29.10 6.45
N PHE A 22 12.29 27.78 6.40
CA PHE A 22 11.35 26.97 7.18
C PHE A 22 11.97 26.45 8.50
N GLY A 23 13.21 26.82 8.79
CA GLY A 23 13.94 26.42 9.98
C GLY A 23 14.31 24.96 10.00
N ARG A 24 13.32 24.06 9.85
CA ARG A 24 13.51 22.62 9.82
C ARG A 24 12.78 21.99 8.65
N ILE A 25 13.42 21.04 8.00
CA ILE A 25 12.81 20.26 6.90
C ILE A 25 11.53 19.55 7.36
N ASP A 26 11.54 18.98 8.56
CA ASP A 26 10.38 18.30 9.14
C ASP A 26 9.17 19.24 9.26
N ASP A 27 9.40 20.47 9.73
CA ASP A 27 8.35 21.46 9.89
C ASP A 27 7.75 21.87 8.53
N TYR A 28 8.60 21.96 7.50
CA TYR A 28 8.13 22.20 6.13
C TYR A 28 7.23 21.06 5.63
N PHE A 29 7.70 19.81 5.73
CA PHE A 29 6.92 18.67 5.26
C PHE A 29 5.62 18.52 6.07
N ARG A 30 5.67 18.78 7.37
CA ARG A 30 4.48 18.80 8.22
C ARG A 30 3.48 19.87 7.77
N ALA A 31 3.93 21.09 7.55
CA ALA A 31 3.09 22.19 7.06
C ALA A 31 2.46 21.85 5.69
N ARG A 32 3.24 21.30 4.77
CA ARG A 32 2.75 20.87 3.46
C ARG A 32 1.74 19.72 3.56
N LYS A 33 1.96 18.80 4.47
CA LYS A 33 1.03 17.68 4.73
C LYS A 33 -0.29 18.18 5.30
N ILE A 34 -0.23 19.05 6.30
CA ILE A 34 -1.42 19.69 6.91
C ILE A 34 -2.22 20.42 5.84
N GLU A 35 -1.56 21.25 5.02
CA GLU A 35 -2.22 21.99 3.95
C GLU A 35 -2.95 21.07 2.96
N ARG A 36 -2.32 19.97 2.59
CA ARG A 36 -2.89 19.02 1.64
C ARG A 36 -4.08 18.23 2.18
N VAL A 37 -4.14 18.00 3.48
CA VAL A 37 -5.16 17.13 4.10
C VAL A 37 -6.16 17.87 4.99
N LYS A 38 -6.02 19.20 5.16
CA LYS A 38 -6.88 20.01 6.06
C LYS A 38 -8.37 19.89 5.77
N ASP A 39 -8.74 19.78 4.50
CA ASP A 39 -10.13 19.71 4.06
C ASP A 39 -10.64 18.26 3.91
N ILE A 40 -9.79 17.28 4.22
CA ILE A 40 -10.16 15.88 4.15
C ILE A 40 -10.77 15.47 5.48
N PRO A 41 -12.04 15.02 5.51
CA PRO A 41 -12.68 14.58 6.74
C PRO A 41 -11.88 13.46 7.44
N ALA A 42 -11.88 13.45 8.75
CA ALA A 42 -11.42 12.33 9.54
C ALA A 42 -12.36 11.13 9.26
N GLY A 43 -11.98 10.29 8.31
CA GLY A 43 -12.85 9.20 7.84
C GLY A 43 -12.88 7.99 8.77
N LEU A 44 -11.81 7.79 9.54
CA LEU A 44 -11.65 6.60 10.41
C LEU A 44 -10.80 6.98 11.63
N PRO A 45 -11.02 6.32 12.77
CA PRO A 45 -10.17 6.50 13.96
C PRO A 45 -8.69 6.27 13.65
N GLY A 46 -7.81 7.06 14.23
CA GLY A 46 -6.37 7.00 13.99
C GLY A 46 -5.89 7.62 12.69
N MET A 47 -6.76 8.29 11.94
CA MET A 47 -6.44 8.88 10.63
C MET A 47 -6.67 10.38 10.56
N SER A 48 -6.94 11.07 11.65
CA SER A 48 -7.00 12.53 11.68
C SER A 48 -5.60 13.15 11.66
N ILE A 49 -5.51 14.43 11.34
CA ILE A 49 -4.24 15.16 11.42
C ILE A 49 -3.76 15.29 12.88
N GLU A 50 -4.71 15.32 13.79
CA GLU A 50 -4.49 15.47 15.22
C GLU A 50 -4.10 14.15 15.89
N ASP A 51 -4.41 13.01 15.25
CA ASP A 51 -4.03 11.71 15.77
C ASP A 51 -2.51 11.53 15.67
N ASP A 52 -1.89 11.27 16.78
CA ASP A 52 -0.50 10.83 16.78
C ASP A 52 -0.44 9.39 16.29
N LEU A 53 0.01 9.23 15.06
CA LEU A 53 0.18 7.93 14.42
C LEU A 53 1.28 7.07 15.10
N PHE A 54 1.94 7.60 16.10
CA PHE A 54 3.04 6.96 16.82
C PHE A 54 2.68 6.61 18.28
N GLN A 55 1.42 6.75 18.63
CA GLN A 55 0.99 6.32 19.96
C GLN A 55 0.98 4.80 20.04
N ASP A 56 1.58 4.32 21.11
CA ASP A 56 1.50 2.96 21.61
C ASP A 56 2.04 1.85 20.68
N TYR A 57 3.33 1.56 20.88
CA TYR A 57 4.06 0.48 20.21
C TYR A 57 4.23 -0.77 21.08
N ASP A 58 3.56 -0.83 22.23
CA ASP A 58 3.83 -1.86 23.22
C ASP A 58 3.18 -3.22 22.92
N MET A 59 2.26 -3.24 21.93
CA MET A 59 1.61 -4.50 21.54
C MET A 59 2.57 -5.41 20.78
N HIS A 60 2.76 -6.63 21.29
CA HIS A 60 3.56 -7.62 20.58
C HIS A 60 2.81 -8.13 19.34
N PRO A 61 3.51 -8.34 18.19
CA PRO A 61 2.86 -8.83 16.96
C PRO A 61 2.03 -10.11 17.12
N GLU A 62 2.42 -11.00 18.04
CA GLU A 62 1.68 -12.24 18.33
C GLU A 62 0.31 -12.00 18.99
N ASP A 63 0.14 -10.85 19.65
CA ASP A 63 -1.12 -10.47 20.31
C ASP A 63 -2.06 -9.70 19.38
N MET A 64 -1.59 -9.35 18.18
CA MET A 64 -2.38 -8.60 17.22
C MET A 64 -3.43 -9.46 16.54
N ASN A 65 -4.64 -8.93 16.46
CA ASN A 65 -5.75 -9.55 15.73
C ASN A 65 -6.20 -8.64 14.57
N PHE A 66 -6.22 -9.19 13.39
CA PHE A 66 -6.51 -8.42 12.19
C PHE A 66 -7.90 -8.68 11.64
N GLN A 67 -8.56 -7.62 11.25
CA GLN A 67 -9.81 -7.66 10.49
C GLN A 67 -9.64 -6.95 9.16
N VAL A 68 -10.13 -7.55 8.11
CA VAL A 68 -10.16 -6.97 6.76
C VAL A 68 -11.59 -6.52 6.46
N VAL A 69 -11.73 -5.25 6.08
CA VAL A 69 -13.04 -4.62 5.83
C VAL A 69 -13.04 -3.91 4.49
N GLU A 70 -14.07 -4.15 3.68
CA GLU A 70 -14.31 -3.35 2.47
C GLU A 70 -14.78 -1.96 2.86
N ILE A 71 -14.25 -0.93 2.18
CA ILE A 71 -14.57 0.46 2.45
C ILE A 71 -15.01 1.19 1.17
N PRO A 72 -15.86 2.22 1.30
CA PRO A 72 -16.27 3.06 0.17
C PRO A 72 -15.08 3.74 -0.50
N ASN A 73 -15.15 3.94 -1.81
CA ASN A 73 -14.10 4.59 -2.60
C ASN A 73 -13.66 5.92 -1.99
N LYS A 74 -14.59 6.79 -1.62
CA LYS A 74 -14.28 8.10 -1.02
C LYS A 74 -13.44 7.99 0.24
N VAL A 75 -13.72 7.02 1.10
CA VAL A 75 -12.95 6.77 2.33
C VAL A 75 -11.55 6.29 1.99
N TYR A 76 -11.45 5.33 1.06
CA TYR A 76 -10.16 4.81 0.60
C TYR A 76 -9.28 5.92 0.02
N ASP A 77 -9.84 6.77 -0.85
CA ASP A 77 -9.10 7.85 -1.49
C ASP A 77 -8.59 8.87 -0.47
N THR A 78 -9.41 9.15 0.56
CA THR A 78 -9.00 9.97 1.72
C THR A 78 -7.81 9.36 2.46
N LEU A 79 -7.85 8.05 2.72
CA LEU A 79 -6.74 7.34 3.37
C LEU A 79 -5.47 7.35 2.53
N LEU A 80 -5.62 7.09 1.25
CA LEU A 80 -4.50 7.09 0.31
C LEU A 80 -3.83 8.46 0.26
N GLU A 81 -4.62 9.53 0.17
CA GLU A 81 -4.11 10.91 0.16
C GLU A 81 -3.35 11.27 1.45
N LYS A 82 -3.81 10.77 2.60
CA LYS A 82 -3.15 11.01 3.89
C LYS A 82 -1.83 10.24 4.06
N THR A 83 -1.73 9.05 3.51
CA THR A 83 -0.68 8.10 3.88
C THR A 83 0.31 7.78 2.75
N ALA A 84 -0.15 7.74 1.51
CA ALA A 84 0.71 7.40 0.39
C ALA A 84 1.47 8.61 -0.16
N SER A 85 2.64 8.36 -0.70
CA SER A 85 3.43 9.38 -1.41
C SER A 85 2.93 9.66 -2.82
N PHE A 86 2.14 8.75 -3.37
CA PHE A 86 1.55 8.87 -4.70
C PHE A 86 0.15 8.25 -4.73
N SER A 87 -0.68 8.73 -5.63
CA SER A 87 -2.00 8.18 -5.92
C SER A 87 -2.02 7.77 -7.38
N PRO A 88 -1.95 6.47 -7.68
CA PRO A 88 -2.04 6.01 -9.07
C PRO A 88 -3.46 6.17 -9.58
N ASP A 89 -3.58 6.45 -10.87
CA ASP A 89 -4.87 6.46 -11.55
C ASP A 89 -5.59 5.12 -11.41
N GLU A 90 -6.91 5.17 -11.36
CA GLU A 90 -7.72 3.96 -11.33
C GLU A 90 -7.83 3.35 -12.74
N ASN A 91 -7.46 2.09 -12.84
CA ASN A 91 -7.70 1.34 -14.06
C ASN A 91 -9.18 0.93 -14.14
N PRO A 92 -9.78 0.98 -15.33
CA PRO A 92 -11.14 0.48 -15.53
C PRO A 92 -11.20 -1.03 -15.25
N GLY A 93 -12.34 -1.50 -14.78
CA GLY A 93 -12.60 -2.90 -14.52
C GLY A 93 -12.89 -3.22 -13.05
N LYS A 94 -12.37 -4.34 -12.58
CA LYS A 94 -12.58 -4.76 -11.19
C LYS A 94 -11.92 -3.78 -10.22
N THR A 95 -12.59 -3.51 -9.11
CA THR A 95 -12.03 -2.74 -8.01
C THR A 95 -12.57 -3.23 -6.67
N LEU A 96 -11.68 -3.50 -5.73
CA LEU A 96 -12.02 -3.78 -4.34
C LEU A 96 -11.04 -3.03 -3.46
N LYS A 97 -11.55 -2.21 -2.56
CA LYS A 97 -10.77 -1.37 -1.66
C LYS A 97 -10.98 -1.85 -0.23
N LEU A 98 -9.91 -2.26 0.41
CA LEU A 98 -9.91 -2.86 1.74
C LEU A 98 -9.06 -2.05 2.70
N VAL A 99 -9.50 -2.03 3.96
CA VAL A 99 -8.71 -1.60 5.12
C VAL A 99 -8.43 -2.82 5.99
N VAL A 100 -7.21 -2.90 6.50
CA VAL A 100 -6.81 -3.86 7.52
C VAL A 100 -6.71 -3.12 8.85
N LYS A 101 -7.42 -3.61 9.85
CA LYS A 101 -7.43 -3.06 11.21
C LYS A 101 -6.85 -4.06 12.20
N GLU A 102 -6.14 -3.55 13.17
CA GLU A 102 -5.90 -4.26 14.42
C GLU A 102 -7.10 -4.03 15.33
N THR A 103 -7.73 -5.12 15.81
CA THR A 103 -9.06 -5.05 16.42
C THR A 103 -9.06 -4.61 17.88
N THR A 104 -7.97 -4.87 18.61
CA THR A 104 -7.84 -4.54 20.03
C THR A 104 -7.73 -3.02 20.24
N THR A 105 -6.88 -2.39 19.43
CA THR A 105 -6.66 -0.94 19.46
C THR A 105 -7.58 -0.17 18.51
N ASN A 106 -8.30 -0.87 17.63
CA ASN A 106 -9.08 -0.32 16.52
C ASN A 106 -8.23 0.56 15.58
N THR A 107 -6.94 0.27 15.48
CA THR A 107 -5.99 1.02 14.67
C THR A 107 -5.90 0.46 13.27
N ILE A 108 -5.78 1.33 12.26
CA ILE A 108 -5.56 0.93 10.89
C ILE A 108 -4.11 0.49 10.73
N VAL A 109 -3.91 -0.73 10.23
CA VAL A 109 -2.60 -1.33 9.97
C VAL A 109 -2.15 -1.09 8.54
N GLY A 110 -3.11 -1.01 7.63
CA GLY A 110 -2.84 -0.75 6.23
C GLY A 110 -4.09 -0.80 5.38
N PHE A 111 -3.91 -0.58 4.09
CA PHE A 111 -5.00 -0.66 3.12
C PHE A 111 -4.52 -1.22 1.79
N ILE A 112 -5.46 -1.80 1.05
CA ILE A 112 -5.21 -2.57 -0.15
C ILE A 112 -6.23 -2.19 -1.21
N ARG A 113 -5.78 -2.02 -2.44
CA ARG A 113 -6.66 -1.92 -3.61
C ARG A 113 -6.36 -3.03 -4.59
N TYR A 114 -7.40 -3.75 -4.95
CA TYR A 114 -7.37 -4.71 -6.05
C TYR A 114 -7.96 -4.10 -7.30
N GLY A 115 -7.52 -4.65 -8.43
CA GLY A 115 -8.06 -4.31 -9.74
C GLY A 115 -7.84 -5.43 -10.75
N SER A 116 -8.37 -5.24 -11.96
CA SER A 116 -8.08 -6.15 -13.07
C SER A 116 -6.58 -6.21 -13.34
N PRO A 117 -6.03 -7.40 -13.63
CA PRO A 117 -4.60 -7.56 -13.86
C PRO A 117 -4.17 -6.80 -15.12
N LEU A 118 -2.88 -6.49 -15.20
CA LEU A 118 -2.30 -5.92 -16.41
C LEU A 118 -2.43 -6.92 -17.57
N ILE A 119 -2.83 -6.44 -18.74
CA ILE A 119 -2.98 -7.28 -19.95
C ILE A 119 -1.65 -7.93 -20.31
N ASN A 120 -0.56 -7.17 -20.20
CA ASN A 120 0.78 -7.65 -20.55
C ASN A 120 1.74 -7.47 -19.36
N SER A 121 2.21 -8.57 -18.82
CA SER A 121 3.24 -8.63 -17.79
C SER A 121 4.19 -9.76 -18.13
N LYS A 122 5.40 -9.42 -18.56
CA LYS A 122 6.39 -10.42 -19.00
C LYS A 122 6.69 -11.46 -17.91
N PRO A 123 6.99 -11.10 -16.64
CA PRO A 123 7.29 -12.11 -15.61
C PRO A 123 6.15 -13.10 -15.37
N ARG A 124 4.92 -12.62 -15.36
CA ARG A 124 3.75 -13.48 -15.25
C ARG A 124 3.56 -14.36 -16.47
N ASN A 125 3.68 -13.80 -17.67
CA ASN A 125 3.52 -14.56 -18.89
C ASN A 125 4.56 -15.66 -19.02
N ASP A 126 5.82 -15.36 -18.66
CA ASP A 126 6.89 -16.35 -18.63
C ASP A 126 6.58 -17.49 -17.60
N PHE A 127 6.07 -17.14 -16.43
CA PHE A 127 5.68 -18.10 -15.39
C PHE A 127 4.52 -19.02 -15.83
N LEU A 128 3.53 -18.47 -16.52
CA LEU A 128 2.34 -19.22 -16.97
C LEU A 128 2.55 -19.95 -18.31
N GLY A 129 3.67 -19.75 -19.00
CA GLY A 129 3.85 -20.24 -20.36
C GLY A 129 3.03 -19.48 -21.42
N GLY A 130 2.59 -18.25 -21.07
CA GLY A 130 1.74 -17.40 -21.90
C GLY A 130 0.30 -17.32 -21.40
N VAL A 131 -0.41 -16.29 -21.85
CA VAL A 131 -1.85 -16.12 -21.61
C VAL A 131 -2.56 -16.31 -22.97
N THR A 132 -3.23 -17.44 -23.11
CA THR A 132 -3.86 -17.83 -24.36
C THR A 132 -5.33 -17.39 -24.45
N ASP A 133 -5.99 -17.23 -23.29
CA ASP A 133 -7.40 -16.86 -23.17
C ASP A 133 -7.54 -15.70 -22.17
N LEU A 134 -7.79 -14.51 -22.70
CA LEU A 134 -7.93 -13.30 -21.87
C LEU A 134 -9.22 -13.30 -21.04
N ASP A 135 -10.29 -13.93 -21.49
CA ASP A 135 -11.54 -13.97 -20.75
C ASP A 135 -11.43 -14.87 -19.52
N ILE A 136 -10.82 -16.04 -19.69
CA ILE A 136 -10.50 -16.92 -18.58
C ILE A 136 -9.52 -16.25 -17.63
N PHE A 137 -8.46 -15.65 -18.17
CA PHE A 137 -7.49 -14.95 -17.36
C PHE A 137 -8.13 -13.82 -16.53
N ASN A 138 -8.91 -12.97 -17.15
CA ASN A 138 -9.60 -11.88 -16.46
C ASN A 138 -10.58 -12.38 -15.38
N LYS A 139 -11.19 -13.55 -15.56
CA LYS A 139 -12.07 -14.14 -14.55
C LYS A 139 -11.31 -14.75 -13.37
N ARG A 140 -10.10 -15.23 -13.59
CA ARG A 140 -9.34 -16.02 -12.62
C ARG A 140 -8.17 -15.29 -11.98
N ALA A 141 -7.79 -14.12 -12.50
CA ALA A 141 -6.68 -13.33 -12.01
C ALA A 141 -7.13 -12.00 -11.41
N ILE A 142 -6.41 -11.57 -10.39
CA ILE A 142 -6.59 -10.27 -9.72
C ILE A 142 -5.23 -9.67 -9.39
N MET A 143 -5.13 -8.35 -9.47
CA MET A 143 -3.90 -7.63 -9.13
C MET A 143 -4.08 -6.73 -7.93
N GLY A 144 -3.12 -6.78 -7.00
CA GLY A 144 -2.98 -5.80 -5.93
C GLY A 144 -2.17 -4.60 -6.41
N PHE A 145 -2.83 -3.45 -6.53
CA PHE A 145 -2.20 -2.21 -7.01
C PHE A 145 -1.59 -1.39 -5.89
N ASN A 146 -2.31 -1.25 -4.79
CA ASN A 146 -1.84 -0.56 -3.61
C ASN A 146 -1.81 -1.54 -2.45
N ILE A 147 -0.64 -1.75 -1.90
CA ILE A 147 -0.44 -2.58 -0.71
C ILE A 147 0.37 -1.69 0.23
N VAL A 148 -0.33 -0.92 1.06
CA VAL A 148 0.24 0.17 1.83
C VAL A 148 0.11 -0.12 3.32
N PRO A 149 1.22 -0.43 4.02
CA PRO A 149 1.23 -0.44 5.47
C PRO A 149 1.20 0.98 6.00
N VAL A 150 0.51 1.21 7.11
CA VAL A 150 0.46 2.52 7.77
C VAL A 150 0.96 2.42 9.22
N GLN A 151 1.33 3.57 9.77
CA GLN A 151 1.72 3.69 11.18
C GLN A 151 0.52 3.44 12.11
N PRO A 152 0.75 3.00 13.33
CA PRO A 152 2.05 2.62 13.90
C PRO A 152 2.48 1.20 13.55
N PHE A 153 1.55 0.23 13.52
CA PHE A 153 1.92 -1.18 13.43
C PHE A 153 2.31 -1.63 12.03
N GLY A 154 1.61 -1.15 11.01
CA GLY A 154 1.82 -1.63 9.65
C GLY A 154 3.20 -1.34 9.12
N TYR A 155 3.66 -0.10 9.23
CA TYR A 155 4.95 0.30 8.68
C TYR A 155 6.13 -0.14 9.55
N ASN A 156 6.06 0.12 10.85
CA ASN A 156 7.21 -0.08 11.74
C ASN A 156 7.39 -1.52 12.19
N TYR A 157 6.31 -2.28 12.35
CA TYR A 157 6.35 -3.64 12.89
C TYR A 157 6.25 -4.72 11.84
N LEU A 158 5.26 -4.61 10.97
CA LEU A 158 4.78 -5.71 10.16
C LEU A 158 5.14 -5.54 8.68
N GLY A 159 5.20 -4.29 8.25
CA GLY A 159 5.65 -3.89 6.93
C GLY A 159 4.79 -4.42 5.77
N GLY A 160 5.30 -4.19 4.57
CA GLY A 160 4.61 -4.56 3.33
C GLY A 160 4.44 -6.06 3.13
N LYS A 161 5.28 -6.90 3.75
CA LYS A 161 5.19 -8.36 3.60
C LYS A 161 3.96 -8.93 4.30
N LEU A 162 3.61 -8.44 5.51
CA LEU A 162 2.36 -8.82 6.15
C LEU A 162 1.17 -8.41 5.30
N MET A 163 1.16 -7.16 4.80
CA MET A 163 0.08 -6.68 3.94
C MET A 163 -0.07 -7.53 2.68
N ALA A 164 1.04 -7.94 2.06
CA ALA A 164 1.03 -8.84 0.92
C ALA A 164 0.53 -10.26 1.28
N ALA A 165 0.89 -10.77 2.47
CA ALA A 165 0.37 -12.05 2.96
C ALA A 165 -1.15 -11.99 3.19
N ILE A 166 -1.65 -10.90 3.80
CA ILE A 166 -3.09 -10.67 3.96
C ILE A 166 -3.80 -10.62 2.61
N CYS A 167 -3.20 -9.98 1.60
CA CYS A 167 -3.73 -9.95 0.23
C CYS A 167 -4.01 -11.34 -0.35
N ASN A 168 -3.17 -12.31 -0.02
CA ASN A 168 -3.30 -13.67 -0.52
C ASN A 168 -4.08 -14.60 0.43
N SER A 169 -4.61 -14.06 1.53
CA SER A 169 -5.32 -14.86 2.52
C SER A 169 -6.63 -15.44 1.97
N HIS A 170 -7.04 -16.57 2.51
CA HIS A 170 -8.32 -17.17 2.18
C HIS A 170 -9.51 -16.25 2.49
N ALA A 171 -9.40 -15.40 3.51
CA ALA A 171 -10.44 -14.44 3.85
C ALA A 171 -10.64 -13.42 2.72
N VAL A 172 -9.57 -12.82 2.24
CA VAL A 172 -9.63 -11.85 1.14
C VAL A 172 -10.04 -12.52 -0.17
N ARG A 173 -9.53 -13.73 -0.45
CA ARG A 173 -9.95 -14.49 -1.64
C ARG A 173 -11.45 -14.76 -1.64
N ARG A 174 -12.04 -15.12 -0.50
CA ARG A 174 -13.51 -15.29 -0.40
C ARG A 174 -14.26 -14.00 -0.69
N MET A 175 -13.84 -12.87 -0.10
CA MET A 175 -14.46 -11.57 -0.39
C MET A 175 -14.42 -11.22 -1.88
N LEU A 176 -13.31 -11.47 -2.54
CA LEU A 176 -13.14 -11.25 -3.98
C LEU A 176 -14.05 -12.19 -4.80
N ASN A 177 -14.07 -13.47 -4.45
CA ASN A 177 -14.89 -14.48 -5.14
C ASN A 177 -16.39 -14.16 -5.03
N GLU A 178 -16.86 -13.81 -3.85
CA GLU A 178 -18.25 -13.42 -3.61
C GLU A 178 -18.62 -12.14 -4.37
N LYS A 179 -17.74 -11.13 -4.34
CA LYS A 179 -18.00 -9.86 -5.02
C LYS A 179 -18.11 -10.00 -6.55
N TYR A 180 -17.34 -10.89 -7.15
CA TYR A 180 -17.22 -11.00 -8.61
C TYR A 180 -17.83 -12.29 -9.17
N ASP A 181 -18.47 -13.08 -8.33
CA ASP A 181 -19.07 -14.37 -8.69
C ASP A 181 -18.11 -15.25 -9.52
N THR A 182 -16.91 -15.45 -8.98
CA THR A 182 -15.84 -16.21 -9.64
C THR A 182 -14.92 -16.87 -8.63
N GLU A 183 -13.97 -17.65 -9.11
CA GLU A 183 -12.91 -18.24 -8.29
C GLU A 183 -11.56 -17.71 -8.74
N PHE A 184 -11.01 -16.76 -7.99
CA PHE A 184 -9.66 -16.28 -8.25
C PHE A 184 -8.63 -17.33 -7.82
N CYS A 185 -7.70 -17.62 -8.71
CA CYS A 185 -6.59 -18.55 -8.48
C CYS A 185 -5.21 -17.94 -8.74
N LEU A 186 -5.16 -16.74 -9.32
CA LEU A 186 -3.92 -16.01 -9.53
C LEU A 186 -4.02 -14.63 -8.88
N PHE A 187 -3.08 -14.37 -7.98
CA PHE A 187 -2.85 -13.03 -7.43
C PHE A 187 -1.50 -12.51 -7.93
N GLU A 188 -1.48 -11.31 -8.45
CA GLU A 188 -0.25 -10.65 -8.86
C GLU A 188 -0.10 -9.25 -8.27
N THR A 189 1.11 -8.79 -8.13
CA THR A 189 1.45 -7.41 -7.78
C THR A 189 2.79 -7.04 -8.39
N THR A 190 3.10 -5.74 -8.39
CA THR A 190 4.39 -5.23 -8.85
C THR A 190 5.18 -4.63 -7.69
N SER A 191 6.48 -4.81 -7.70
CA SER A 191 7.36 -4.12 -6.77
C SER A 191 7.86 -2.83 -7.37
N LEU A 192 7.63 -1.73 -6.68
CA LEU A 192 8.01 -0.39 -7.15
C LEU A 192 9.52 -0.25 -7.41
N TYR A 193 10.34 -0.93 -6.63
CA TYR A 193 11.79 -0.82 -6.68
C TYR A 193 12.51 -2.03 -7.27
N GLY A 194 11.77 -3.00 -7.83
CA GLY A 194 12.35 -4.24 -8.31
C GLY A 194 13.44 -4.05 -9.36
N ASN A 195 13.25 -3.15 -10.32
CA ASN A 195 14.25 -2.84 -11.34
C ASN A 195 15.51 -2.13 -10.78
N ILE A 196 15.34 -1.31 -9.75
CA ILE A 196 16.44 -0.50 -9.20
C ILE A 196 17.32 -1.34 -8.28
N LYS A 197 16.70 -2.19 -7.46
CA LYS A 197 17.39 -3.00 -6.45
C LYS A 197 17.77 -4.40 -6.94
N GLY A 198 17.31 -4.81 -8.11
CA GLY A 198 17.50 -6.18 -8.63
C GLY A 198 16.71 -7.24 -7.87
N SER A 199 15.88 -6.85 -6.91
CA SER A 199 15.07 -7.75 -6.08
C SER A 199 13.74 -7.10 -5.72
N SER A 200 12.68 -7.90 -5.60
CA SER A 200 11.38 -7.44 -5.14
C SER A 200 11.41 -7.15 -3.63
N MET A 201 10.62 -6.18 -3.19
CA MET A 201 10.37 -5.96 -1.76
C MET A 201 9.64 -7.15 -1.09
N TYR A 202 9.07 -8.03 -1.88
CA TYR A 202 8.37 -9.25 -1.43
C TYR A 202 9.24 -10.49 -1.44
N ASP A 203 10.51 -10.39 -1.86
CA ASP A 203 11.44 -11.51 -1.85
C ASP A 203 11.62 -12.07 -0.43
N GLY A 204 11.68 -13.39 -0.34
CA GLY A 204 11.76 -14.12 0.93
C GLY A 204 10.39 -14.44 1.55
N MET A 205 9.28 -14.06 0.94
CA MET A 205 7.99 -14.65 1.28
C MET A 205 7.96 -16.11 0.80
N ARG A 206 7.51 -16.98 1.68
CA ARG A 206 7.32 -18.40 1.34
C ARG A 206 5.85 -18.66 1.07
N PRO A 207 5.50 -19.52 0.09
CA PRO A 207 4.12 -19.97 -0.06
C PRO A 207 3.68 -20.71 1.22
N PHE A 208 2.42 -20.53 1.56
CA PHE A 208 1.79 -21.21 2.69
C PHE A 208 1.39 -22.62 2.33
#